data_3ede4c2739fd11a4a04219d3d9804eed
#
_entry.id   3ede4c2739fd11a4a04219d3d9804eed
#
_cell.length_a   1.000
_cell.length_b   1.000
_cell.length_c   1.000
_cell.angle_alpha   90.00
_cell.angle_beta   90.00
_cell.angle_gamma   90.00
#
_symmetry.space_group_name_H-M   'P 1'
#
loop_
_entity.id
_entity.type
_entity.pdbx_description
1 polymer ?
#
loop_
_entity_poly.entity_id
_entity_poly.type
_entity_poly.pdbx_seq_one_letter_code
_entity_poly.pdbx_strand_id
1 'polypeptide(L)'
;MEKLSNAVEKHKKLILEAERFIWKHPETGYREVVTSKYLEEKFEELGYVLTKAGDIPGFYTVIDTGRPGPEILVFGEMDSIICPTHPECNPETGAAHSCAHHAQCAALIGIAAALKEPGILDEFCGRIKLCAVPAEELLEIEFRAELKEKGIIKYFGGKSEFMHRGFF
;
A
#
# COMPACT_ATOMS: atom_id res chain seq x y z
N MET A 1 6.24 23.98 3.02
CA MET A 1 5.99 23.27 1.74
C MET A 1 7.27 22.98 0.96
N GLU A 2 8.17 23.92 0.75
CA GLU A 2 9.44 23.73 0.02
C GLU A 2 10.31 22.62 0.63
N LYS A 3 10.42 22.56 1.96
CA LYS A 3 11.20 21.54 2.68
C LYS A 3 10.67 20.12 2.41
N LEU A 4 9.35 19.94 2.40
CA LEU A 4 8.72 18.65 2.11
C LEU A 4 8.90 18.26 0.63
N SER A 5 8.73 19.20 -0.30
CA SER A 5 8.99 18.95 -1.73
C SER A 5 10.43 18.53 -1.98
N ASN A 6 11.38 19.18 -1.32
CA ASN A 6 12.79 18.82 -1.43
C ASN A 6 13.09 17.44 -0.83
N ALA A 7 12.41 17.07 0.27
CA ALA A 7 12.54 15.75 0.85
C ALA A 7 12.01 14.66 -0.10
N VAL A 8 10.88 14.89 -0.75
CA VAL A 8 10.34 13.95 -1.75
C VAL A 8 11.25 13.84 -2.96
N GLU A 9 11.77 14.97 -3.49
CA GLU A 9 12.66 14.95 -4.67
C GLU A 9 13.96 14.18 -4.43
N LYS A 10 14.50 14.17 -3.21
CA LYS A 10 15.65 13.33 -2.83
C LYS A 10 15.39 11.85 -3.05
N HIS A 11 14.16 11.40 -2.86
CA HIS A 11 13.75 10.01 -2.97
C HIS A 11 13.13 9.65 -4.33
N LYS A 12 13.18 10.56 -5.30
CA LYS A 12 12.60 10.37 -6.64
C LYS A 12 13.00 9.05 -7.29
N LYS A 13 14.28 8.66 -7.20
CA LYS A 13 14.74 7.40 -7.77
C LYS A 13 14.04 6.20 -7.14
N LEU A 14 13.96 6.17 -5.81
CA LEU A 14 13.27 5.13 -5.06
C LEU A 14 11.79 5.03 -5.46
N ILE A 15 11.12 6.18 -5.58
CA ILE A 15 9.70 6.25 -5.96
C ILE A 15 9.48 5.68 -7.36
N LEU A 16 10.30 6.09 -8.34
CA LEU A 16 10.18 5.63 -9.73
C LEU A 16 10.54 4.14 -9.89
N GLU A 17 11.53 3.65 -9.13
CA GLU A 17 11.87 2.23 -9.10
C GLU A 17 10.73 1.39 -8.50
N ALA A 18 10.11 1.89 -7.44
CA ALA A 18 8.97 1.23 -6.80
C ALA A 18 7.75 1.20 -7.74
N GLU A 19 7.41 2.32 -8.35
CA GLU A 19 6.34 2.41 -9.34
C GLU A 19 6.55 1.37 -10.45
N ARG A 20 7.76 1.32 -11.01
CA ARG A 20 8.09 0.43 -12.13
C ARG A 20 8.13 -1.04 -11.73
N PHE A 21 8.55 -1.34 -10.50
CA PHE A 21 8.50 -2.69 -9.97
C PHE A 21 7.05 -3.19 -9.84
N ILE A 22 6.19 -2.40 -9.19
CA ILE A 22 4.80 -2.79 -8.94
C ILE A 22 4.02 -2.89 -10.26
N TRP A 23 4.25 -1.93 -11.19
CA TRP A 23 3.67 -1.98 -12.55
C TRP A 23 3.90 -3.33 -13.24
N LYS A 24 5.10 -3.90 -13.10
CA LYS A 24 5.48 -5.18 -13.72
C LYS A 24 4.96 -6.42 -13.00
N HIS A 25 4.36 -6.26 -11.83
CA HIS A 25 3.83 -7.35 -11.02
C HIS A 25 2.35 -7.12 -10.69
N PRO A 26 1.47 -7.00 -11.70
CA PRO A 26 0.05 -6.79 -11.45
C PRO A 26 -0.57 -8.04 -10.82
N GLU A 27 -1.18 -7.86 -9.65
CA GLU A 27 -1.85 -8.89 -8.87
C GLU A 27 -3.25 -8.42 -8.49
N THR A 28 -4.24 -9.31 -8.54
CA THR A 28 -5.62 -8.98 -8.16
C THR A 28 -5.84 -9.08 -6.64
N GLY A 29 -6.95 -8.56 -6.18
CA GLY A 29 -7.26 -8.45 -4.75
C GLY A 29 -7.15 -9.74 -3.96
N TYR A 30 -6.51 -9.66 -2.81
CA TYR A 30 -6.09 -10.74 -1.91
C TYR A 30 -5.04 -11.71 -2.49
N ARG A 31 -4.48 -11.39 -3.67
CA ARG A 31 -3.39 -12.13 -4.30
C ARG A 31 -2.10 -11.30 -4.40
N GLU A 32 -2.07 -10.10 -3.82
CA GLU A 32 -0.97 -9.12 -3.90
C GLU A 32 0.25 -9.53 -3.06
N VAL A 33 0.70 -10.77 -3.23
CA VAL A 33 1.78 -11.35 -2.42
C VAL A 33 3.12 -10.71 -2.73
N VAL A 34 3.42 -10.52 -4.02
CA VAL A 34 4.69 -9.91 -4.47
C VAL A 34 4.72 -8.44 -4.13
N THR A 35 3.61 -7.73 -4.41
CA THR A 35 3.47 -6.30 -4.12
C THR A 35 3.55 -6.01 -2.63
N SER A 36 2.80 -6.76 -1.80
CA SER A 36 2.83 -6.59 -0.34
C SER A 36 4.23 -6.83 0.23
N LYS A 37 4.88 -7.92 -0.18
CA LYS A 37 6.24 -8.24 0.26
C LYS A 37 7.24 -7.16 -0.13
N TYR A 38 7.17 -6.65 -1.36
CA TYR A 38 8.03 -5.58 -1.82
C TYR A 38 7.85 -4.30 -0.99
N LEU A 39 6.61 -3.91 -0.72
CA LEU A 39 6.30 -2.75 0.12
C LEU A 39 6.81 -2.95 1.55
N GLU A 40 6.59 -4.13 2.14
CA GLU A 40 7.10 -4.47 3.47
C GLU A 40 8.60 -4.30 3.55
N GLU A 41 9.35 -4.89 2.60
CA GLU A 41 10.81 -4.79 2.52
C GLU A 41 11.27 -3.31 2.44
N LYS A 42 10.63 -2.49 1.59
CA LYS A 42 10.97 -1.07 1.46
C LYS A 42 10.70 -0.28 2.73
N PHE A 43 9.62 -0.54 3.42
CA PHE A 43 9.33 0.11 4.70
C PHE A 43 10.28 -0.35 5.80
N GLU A 44 10.63 -1.62 5.86
CA GLU A 44 11.61 -2.17 6.82
C GLU A 44 13.02 -1.61 6.54
N GLU A 45 13.44 -1.48 5.27
CA GLU A 45 14.69 -0.81 4.86
C GLU A 45 14.74 0.66 5.32
N LEU A 46 13.59 1.36 5.33
CA LEU A 46 13.46 2.72 5.84
C LEU A 46 13.40 2.77 7.39
N GLY A 47 13.46 1.62 8.07
CA GLY A 47 13.45 1.52 9.54
C GLY A 47 12.06 1.70 10.16
N TYR A 48 11.00 1.32 9.47
CA TYR A 48 9.66 1.25 10.03
C TYR A 48 9.38 -0.12 10.66
N VAL A 49 8.63 -0.13 11.76
CA VAL A 49 8.06 -1.33 12.35
C VAL A 49 6.64 -1.50 11.81
N LEU A 50 6.35 -2.66 11.24
CA LEU A 50 5.10 -2.93 10.57
C LEU A 50 4.16 -3.78 11.42
N THR A 51 2.88 -3.46 11.38
CA THR A 51 1.80 -4.36 11.81
C THR A 51 1.21 -5.00 10.56
N LYS A 52 1.56 -6.27 10.32
CA LYS A 52 1.15 -7.04 9.13
C LYS A 52 -0.23 -7.64 9.32
N ALA A 53 -0.96 -7.81 8.22
CA ALA A 53 -2.32 -8.34 8.25
C ALA A 53 -2.39 -9.88 8.52
N GLY A 54 -1.25 -10.57 8.45
CA GLY A 54 -1.12 -11.98 8.81
C GLY A 54 -1.42 -12.92 7.64
N ASP A 55 -2.64 -13.39 7.54
CA ASP A 55 -3.09 -14.37 6.55
C ASP A 55 -3.57 -13.79 5.22
N ILE A 56 -3.58 -12.47 5.11
CA ILE A 56 -3.84 -11.72 3.87
C ILE A 56 -2.73 -10.69 3.62
N PRO A 57 -2.55 -10.22 2.37
CA PRO A 57 -1.59 -9.16 2.06
C PRO A 57 -1.90 -7.86 2.79
N GLY A 58 -0.83 -7.08 3.07
CA GLY A 58 -0.93 -5.72 3.56
C GLY A 58 -0.52 -5.52 5.01
N PHE A 59 -0.32 -4.26 5.36
CA PHE A 59 0.20 -3.83 6.65
C PHE A 59 -0.12 -2.35 6.92
N TYR A 60 0.13 -1.93 8.13
CA TYR A 60 0.26 -0.50 8.44
C TYR A 60 1.47 -0.23 9.36
N THR A 61 1.87 1.03 9.39
CA THR A 61 2.78 1.58 10.40
C THR A 61 2.26 2.92 10.91
N VAL A 62 2.63 3.28 12.14
CA VAL A 62 2.25 4.56 12.76
C VAL A 62 3.49 5.37 13.06
N ILE A 63 3.47 6.61 12.63
CA ILE A 63 4.49 7.61 12.95
C ILE A 63 3.87 8.58 13.94
N ASP A 64 4.35 8.56 15.17
CA ASP A 64 3.93 9.48 16.23
C ASP A 64 4.91 10.66 16.28
N THR A 65 4.38 11.88 16.15
CA THR A 65 5.20 13.09 16.24
C THR A 65 5.54 13.49 17.67
N GLY A 66 4.97 12.82 18.68
CA GLY A 66 5.08 13.17 20.10
C GLY A 66 4.33 14.45 20.47
N ARG A 67 3.58 15.07 19.55
CA ARG A 67 2.80 16.29 19.77
C ARG A 67 1.31 16.01 19.64
N PRO A 68 0.44 16.60 20.49
CA PRO A 68 -1.01 16.43 20.38
C PRO A 68 -1.53 16.89 19.01
N GLY A 69 -2.42 16.10 18.43
CA GLY A 69 -3.02 16.41 17.13
C GLY A 69 -3.84 15.24 16.59
N PRO A 70 -4.39 15.37 15.38
CA PRO A 70 -5.18 14.30 14.74
C PRO A 70 -4.32 13.12 14.34
N GLU A 71 -4.97 11.98 14.10
CA GLU A 71 -4.38 10.88 13.34
C GLU A 71 -4.83 10.98 11.89
N ILE A 72 -3.88 10.99 10.96
CA ILE A 72 -4.14 11.00 9.52
C ILE A 72 -3.76 9.64 8.96
N LEU A 73 -4.69 9.02 8.22
CA LEU A 73 -4.49 7.75 7.54
C LEU A 73 -4.24 8.00 6.06
N VAL A 74 -3.14 7.45 5.55
CA VAL A 74 -2.77 7.49 4.13
C VAL A 74 -2.74 6.07 3.59
N PHE A 75 -3.49 5.80 2.54
CA PHE A 75 -3.54 4.50 1.88
C PHE A 75 -2.63 4.43 0.65
N GLY A 76 -2.09 3.23 0.40
CA GLY A 76 -1.68 2.74 -0.91
C GLY A 76 -2.46 1.46 -1.18
N GLU A 77 -3.30 1.46 -2.20
CA GLU A 77 -4.04 0.29 -2.66
C GLU A 77 -3.10 -0.57 -3.51
N MET A 78 -3.07 -1.90 -3.27
CA MET A 78 -2.03 -2.75 -3.85
C MET A 78 -2.48 -3.52 -5.08
N ASP A 79 -3.80 -3.71 -5.24
CA ASP A 79 -4.34 -4.57 -6.27
C ASP A 79 -4.36 -3.92 -7.66
N SER A 80 -4.52 -4.76 -8.67
CA SER A 80 -4.71 -4.39 -10.06
C SER A 80 -6.06 -4.90 -10.56
N ILE A 81 -6.47 -4.45 -11.74
CA ILE A 81 -7.66 -4.94 -12.41
C ILE A 81 -7.35 -6.07 -13.39
N ILE A 82 -8.38 -6.78 -13.85
CA ILE A 82 -8.29 -7.74 -14.95
C ILE A 82 -8.62 -6.99 -16.24
N CYS A 83 -7.62 -6.83 -17.12
CA CYS A 83 -7.74 -6.17 -18.41
C CYS A 83 -6.90 -6.90 -19.48
N PRO A 84 -7.35 -8.03 -20.01
CA PRO A 84 -6.55 -8.88 -20.92
C PRO A 84 -6.23 -8.21 -22.26
N THR A 85 -6.90 -7.11 -22.59
CA THR A 85 -6.61 -6.31 -23.80
C THR A 85 -5.53 -5.26 -23.57
N HIS A 86 -5.08 -5.06 -22.32
CA HIS A 86 -3.99 -4.13 -22.03
C HIS A 86 -2.67 -4.68 -22.58
N PRO A 87 -1.85 -3.88 -23.31
CA PRO A 87 -0.62 -4.37 -23.95
C PRO A 87 0.43 -4.91 -22.99
N GLU A 88 0.41 -4.49 -21.74
CA GLU A 88 1.33 -4.93 -20.69
C GLU A 88 0.61 -5.73 -19.57
N CYS A 89 -0.51 -6.38 -19.88
CA CYS A 89 -1.15 -7.26 -18.91
C CYS A 89 -0.31 -8.51 -18.66
N ASN A 90 -0.45 -9.09 -17.49
CA ASN A 90 0.07 -10.42 -17.22
C ASN A 90 -0.61 -11.44 -18.16
N PRO A 91 0.13 -12.17 -18.99
CA PRO A 91 -0.45 -13.05 -20.01
C PRO A 91 -1.21 -14.26 -19.44
N GLU A 92 -0.93 -14.64 -18.18
CA GLU A 92 -1.56 -15.79 -17.52
C GLU A 92 -2.86 -15.39 -16.82
N THR A 93 -2.87 -14.22 -16.18
CA THR A 93 -3.99 -13.76 -15.33
C THR A 93 -4.85 -12.68 -16.01
N GLY A 94 -4.32 -12.00 -17.01
CA GLY A 94 -4.93 -10.80 -17.59
C GLY A 94 -4.86 -9.58 -16.68
N ALA A 95 -4.16 -9.65 -15.56
CA ALA A 95 -4.04 -8.55 -14.61
C ALA A 95 -3.21 -7.40 -15.18
N ALA A 96 -3.62 -6.15 -14.92
CA ALA A 96 -2.92 -4.95 -15.36
C ALA A 96 -3.17 -3.78 -14.41
N HIS A 97 -2.14 -2.95 -14.17
CA HIS A 97 -2.25 -1.75 -13.35
C HIS A 97 -2.87 -0.56 -14.12
N SER A 98 -4.15 -0.67 -14.48
CA SER A 98 -4.86 0.40 -15.21
C SER A 98 -5.62 1.37 -14.29
N CYS A 99 -5.67 1.11 -12.97
CA CYS A 99 -6.32 1.96 -11.97
C CYS A 99 -5.35 2.85 -11.18
N ALA A 100 -4.07 2.86 -11.56
CA ALA A 100 -2.99 3.64 -10.95
C ALA A 100 -2.64 3.30 -9.47
N HIS A 101 -3.05 2.14 -8.94
CA HIS A 101 -2.69 1.70 -7.59
C HIS A 101 -1.18 1.53 -7.41
N HIS A 102 -0.44 1.10 -8.44
CA HIS A 102 1.02 1.08 -8.46
C HIS A 102 1.64 2.44 -8.15
N ALA A 103 1.05 3.53 -8.67
CA ALA A 103 1.50 4.89 -8.41
C ALA A 103 1.16 5.33 -6.98
N GLN A 104 0.00 4.92 -6.44
CA GLN A 104 -0.35 5.15 -5.03
C GLN A 104 0.63 4.46 -4.09
N CYS A 105 0.98 3.20 -4.34
CA CYS A 105 1.96 2.45 -3.55
C CYS A 105 3.36 3.07 -3.62
N ALA A 106 3.78 3.52 -4.81
CA ALA A 106 5.04 4.24 -4.96
C ALA A 106 5.03 5.58 -4.21
N ALA A 107 3.92 6.31 -4.25
CA ALA A 107 3.74 7.53 -3.46
C ALA A 107 3.78 7.25 -1.96
N LEU A 108 3.20 6.13 -1.49
CA LEU A 108 3.24 5.73 -0.10
C LEU A 108 4.69 5.50 0.39
N ILE A 109 5.54 4.82 -0.42
CA ILE A 109 6.97 4.68 -0.16
C ILE A 109 7.65 6.05 -0.14
N GLY A 110 7.33 6.94 -1.08
CA GLY A 110 7.88 8.28 -1.17
C GLY A 110 7.57 9.12 0.06
N ILE A 111 6.32 9.06 0.56
CA ILE A 111 5.90 9.70 1.80
C ILE A 111 6.67 9.11 2.98
N ALA A 112 6.76 7.78 3.09
CA ALA A 112 7.51 7.10 4.14
C ALA A 112 8.98 7.55 4.16
N ALA A 113 9.64 7.59 3.01
CA ALA A 113 11.03 8.03 2.89
C ALA A 113 11.21 9.52 3.25
N ALA A 114 10.33 10.39 2.75
CA ALA A 114 10.39 11.83 3.05
C ALA A 114 10.19 12.13 4.53
N LEU A 115 9.31 11.40 5.22
CA LEU A 115 9.06 11.58 6.67
C LEU A 115 10.25 11.16 7.53
N LYS A 116 11.21 10.39 7.01
CA LYS A 116 12.49 10.07 7.69
C LYS A 116 13.55 11.15 7.53
N GLU A 117 13.35 12.13 6.64
CA GLU A 117 14.31 13.22 6.47
C GLU A 117 14.36 14.11 7.71
N PRO A 118 15.57 14.56 8.13
CA PRO A 118 15.72 15.35 9.34
C PRO A 118 14.84 16.61 9.38
N GLY A 119 14.12 16.79 10.45
CA GLY A 119 13.28 17.97 10.71
C GLY A 119 12.00 18.05 9.88
N ILE A 120 11.64 17.01 9.09
CA ILE A 120 10.34 16.97 8.40
C ILE A 120 9.21 16.75 9.39
N LEU A 121 9.37 15.83 10.34
CA LEU A 121 8.35 15.58 11.36
C LEU A 121 8.12 16.77 12.30
N ASP A 122 9.06 17.72 12.37
CA ASP A 122 8.89 18.94 13.15
C ASP A 122 7.78 19.86 12.61
N GLU A 123 7.42 19.69 11.34
CA GLU A 123 6.34 20.45 10.66
C GLU A 123 4.94 19.89 10.96
N PHE A 124 4.84 18.70 11.60
CA PHE A 124 3.60 17.97 11.82
C PHE A 124 3.26 17.83 13.31
N CYS A 125 1.99 17.61 13.62
CA CYS A 125 1.50 17.22 14.95
C CYS A 125 0.54 16.02 14.82
N GLY A 126 0.32 15.32 15.94
CA GLY A 126 -0.50 14.12 15.95
C GLY A 126 0.24 12.91 15.38
N ARG A 127 -0.49 12.03 14.71
CA ARG A 127 0.03 10.77 14.18
C ARG A 127 -0.27 10.64 12.70
N ILE A 128 0.64 9.96 11.98
CA ILE A 128 0.47 9.61 10.57
C ILE A 128 0.48 8.09 10.49
N LYS A 129 -0.60 7.50 10.03
CA LYS A 129 -0.69 6.07 9.75
C LYS A 129 -0.54 5.85 8.25
N LEU A 130 0.48 5.10 7.84
CA LEU A 130 0.69 4.68 6.46
C LEU A 130 0.23 3.23 6.33
N CYS A 131 -0.64 2.95 5.36
CA CYS A 131 -1.30 1.66 5.24
C CYS A 131 -1.28 1.17 3.79
N ALA A 132 -0.69 0.00 3.55
CA ALA A 132 -0.81 -0.74 2.31
C ALA A 132 -2.02 -1.68 2.40
N VAL A 133 -3.07 -1.40 1.66
CA VAL A 133 -4.36 -2.11 1.75
C VAL A 133 -4.59 -2.96 0.51
N PRO A 134 -5.02 -4.23 0.65
CA PRO A 134 -5.36 -5.10 -0.48
C PRO A 134 -6.77 -4.85 -1.00
N ALA A 135 -7.08 -5.44 -2.16
CA ALA A 135 -8.43 -5.76 -2.63
C ALA A 135 -9.42 -4.58 -2.63
N GLU A 136 -9.00 -3.44 -3.22
CA GLU A 136 -9.90 -2.30 -3.42
C GLU A 136 -10.92 -2.58 -4.53
N GLU A 137 -10.45 -3.12 -5.66
CA GLU A 137 -11.25 -3.51 -6.81
C GLU A 137 -12.09 -4.75 -6.49
N LEU A 138 -13.38 -4.68 -6.71
CA LEU A 138 -14.30 -5.77 -6.36
C LEU A 138 -14.36 -6.81 -7.50
N LEU A 139 -13.27 -7.51 -7.71
CA LEU A 139 -13.09 -8.55 -8.74
C LEU A 139 -13.05 -9.95 -8.12
N GLU A 140 -13.09 -11.01 -8.93
CA GLU A 140 -12.94 -12.41 -8.55
C GLU A 140 -13.80 -12.79 -7.33
N ILE A 141 -15.11 -12.51 -7.40
CA ILE A 141 -16.06 -12.67 -6.29
C ILE A 141 -16.11 -14.13 -5.78
N GLU A 142 -16.00 -15.10 -6.68
CA GLU A 142 -15.99 -16.53 -6.34
C GLU A 142 -14.78 -16.88 -5.48
N PHE A 143 -13.59 -16.39 -5.83
CA PHE A 143 -12.37 -16.57 -5.03
C PHE A 143 -12.51 -15.93 -3.64
N ARG A 144 -13.09 -14.73 -3.57
CA ARG A 144 -13.32 -14.06 -2.28
C ARG A 144 -14.38 -14.78 -1.43
N ALA A 145 -15.38 -15.39 -2.07
CA ALA A 145 -16.36 -16.24 -1.38
C ALA A 145 -15.67 -17.46 -0.77
N GLU A 146 -14.75 -18.12 -1.48
CA GLU A 146 -13.96 -19.23 -0.93
C GLU A 146 -13.09 -18.79 0.27
N LEU A 147 -12.44 -17.63 0.19
CA LEU A 147 -11.67 -17.08 1.32
C LEU A 147 -12.56 -16.83 2.53
N LYS A 148 -13.77 -16.33 2.31
CA LYS A 148 -14.76 -16.09 3.36
C LYS A 148 -15.27 -17.41 3.98
N GLU A 149 -15.56 -18.41 3.19
CA GLU A 149 -15.95 -19.75 3.66
C GLU A 149 -14.85 -20.40 4.50
N LYS A 150 -13.58 -20.20 4.13
CA LYS A 150 -12.40 -20.66 4.89
C LYS A 150 -12.15 -19.82 6.16
N GLY A 151 -12.92 -18.76 6.39
CA GLY A 151 -12.74 -17.87 7.54
C GLY A 151 -11.51 -16.97 7.47
N ILE A 152 -10.86 -16.86 6.29
CA ILE A 152 -9.67 -16.02 6.07
C ILE A 152 -10.09 -14.56 6.01
N ILE A 153 -11.21 -14.24 5.36
CA ILE A 153 -11.75 -12.89 5.29
C ILE A 153 -13.21 -12.88 5.73
N LYS A 154 -13.69 -11.74 6.19
CA LYS A 154 -15.11 -11.48 6.48
C LYS A 154 -15.74 -10.60 5.41
N TYR A 155 -14.98 -9.67 4.86
CA TYR A 155 -15.42 -8.71 3.87
C TYR A 155 -14.64 -8.85 2.56
N PHE A 156 -15.32 -8.64 1.44
CA PHE A 156 -14.72 -8.77 0.10
C PHE A 156 -13.78 -7.61 -0.24
N GLY A 157 -14.04 -6.42 0.27
CA GLY A 157 -13.17 -5.26 0.08
C GLY A 157 -12.14 -5.13 1.20
N GLY A 158 -10.89 -4.87 0.84
CA GLY A 158 -9.77 -4.82 1.78
C GLY A 158 -9.89 -3.75 2.84
N LYS A 159 -10.40 -2.55 2.51
CA LYS A 159 -10.64 -1.49 3.51
C LYS A 159 -11.64 -1.94 4.57
N SER A 160 -12.74 -2.57 4.15
CA SER A 160 -13.74 -3.11 5.08
C SER A 160 -13.19 -4.25 5.94
N GLU A 161 -12.34 -5.10 5.35
CA GLU A 161 -11.66 -6.17 6.07
C GLU A 161 -10.66 -5.61 7.09
N PHE A 162 -9.90 -4.58 6.74
CA PHE A 162 -8.96 -3.92 7.64
C PHE A 162 -9.66 -3.18 8.78
N MET A 163 -10.80 -2.52 8.53
CA MET A 163 -11.66 -1.98 9.59
C MET A 163 -12.10 -3.07 10.56
N HIS A 164 -12.55 -4.22 10.04
CA HIS A 164 -12.95 -5.35 10.86
C HIS A 164 -11.81 -5.90 11.72
N ARG A 165 -10.58 -5.91 11.19
CA ARG A 165 -9.37 -6.33 11.91
C ARG A 165 -8.83 -5.27 12.87
N GLY A 166 -9.46 -4.11 12.97
CA GLY A 166 -9.06 -3.02 13.86
C GLY A 166 -7.81 -2.26 13.41
N PHE A 167 -7.54 -2.20 12.12
CA PHE A 167 -6.41 -1.47 11.58
C PHE A 167 -6.66 0.05 11.57
N PHE A 168 -7.91 0.46 11.51
CA PHE A 168 -8.36 1.86 11.63
C PHE A 168 -9.86 1.95 11.92
#